data_23acb3691df9ae7cfe3de13c1620a2d2
#
_entry.id   23acb3691df9ae7cfe3de13c1620a2d2
#
_cell.length_a   1.000
_cell.length_b   1.000
_cell.length_c   1.000
_cell.angle_alpha   90.00
_cell.angle_beta   90.00
_cell.angle_gamma   90.00
#
_symmetry.space_group_name_H-M   'P 1'
#
loop_
_entity.id
_entity.type
_entity.pdbx_description
1 polymer ?
#
loop_
_entity_poly.entity_id
_entity_poly.type
_entity_poly.pdbx_seq_one_letter_code
_entity_poly.pdbx_strand_id
1 'polypeptide(L)'
;MMRFSRTAAIVFFVTLGCASSQTAEATDAGIVYRLRYELSAPSLVHVTLNFSVAAEAPVALIIPRSFPGGYVQRPYDPFVTNVKAFAVDGGTVEVRREELGPRWSIGECCDRVSRIEYDVDVTRMEREIFAASDSSKIRDGYVGLLGYSVFAFIDGWERRPVALEVSAPPDWPIFSTLAPSVPARAAALPTDAPNYYALADSQIMMGPKLQTRKIDGGVPLFVVAYAEGDADLGLEGALARYALDKVVAYFGKAPFSSYTVALEFLKPISPRHEYGFSMEHLNSGTFYMDVEHALTAKSTDSEKDAHRFNYAHHIAHSWIPKHAYGAGYFPFNWEMTPVIDTIWFNEGFGRYAAIAALADALSRDEAVRYRKEKLDKLHRIVATAPEFLRRMPLDELSREGSFLYADDFRVGMNLFARGALMAAEMDDRIRLRTGGQKSLRDALRHLMDWSEQNHRAFRTEELPVIFQEVTGVDTASILRQWMQPPVQPTVR
;
A
#
# COMPACT_ATOMS: atom_id res chain seq x y z
N MET A 1 67.23 56.83 -2.00
CA MET A 1 66.45 55.61 -1.88
C MET A 1 65.03 55.96 -1.40
N MET A 2 64.13 56.13 -2.31
CA MET A 2 62.77 56.56 -2.02
C MET A 2 61.85 55.36 -1.92
N ARG A 3 61.10 55.22 -0.82
CA ARG A 3 60.05 54.24 -0.63
C ARG A 3 58.67 54.89 -0.99
N PHE A 4 58.03 54.39 -2.04
CA PHE A 4 56.65 54.78 -2.36
C PHE A 4 55.68 53.87 -1.60
N SER A 5 54.87 54.53 -0.77
CA SER A 5 53.68 53.92 -0.13
C SER A 5 52.46 53.92 -1.14
N ARG A 6 51.87 52.79 -1.42
CA ARG A 6 50.65 52.68 -2.18
C ARG A 6 49.49 52.42 -1.21
N THR A 7 48.61 53.38 -1.08
CA THR A 7 47.34 53.31 -0.37
C THR A 7 46.33 52.60 -1.28
N ALA A 8 45.81 51.44 -0.87
CA ALA A 8 44.74 50.76 -1.57
C ALA A 8 43.41 51.25 -1.00
N ALA A 9 42.56 51.83 -1.85
CA ALA A 9 41.18 52.16 -1.54
C ALA A 9 40.34 50.93 -1.74
N ILE A 10 39.67 50.48 -0.66
CA ILE A 10 38.66 49.40 -0.69
C ILE A 10 37.31 50.05 -1.04
N VAL A 11 36.79 49.72 -2.23
CA VAL A 11 35.44 50.05 -2.65
C VAL A 11 34.51 48.93 -2.22
N PHE A 12 33.60 49.20 -1.27
CA PHE A 12 32.52 48.31 -0.90
C PHE A 12 31.43 48.39 -1.99
N PHE A 13 31.28 47.34 -2.75
CA PHE A 13 30.07 47.10 -3.54
C PHE A 13 28.98 46.48 -2.66
N VAL A 14 27.97 47.26 -2.35
CA VAL A 14 26.71 46.73 -1.77
C VAL A 14 25.93 46.18 -2.93
N THR A 15 25.93 44.86 -3.09
CA THR A 15 25.01 44.18 -3.97
C THR A 15 23.68 44.02 -3.23
N LEU A 16 22.68 44.83 -3.63
CA LEU A 16 21.27 44.53 -3.32
C LEU A 16 20.93 43.19 -3.97
N GLY A 17 20.89 42.15 -3.17
CA GLY A 17 20.32 40.88 -3.58
C GLY A 17 18.79 41.02 -3.71
N CYS A 18 18.29 41.15 -4.95
CA CYS A 18 16.90 40.84 -5.23
C CYS A 18 16.68 39.38 -4.84
N ALA A 19 15.98 39.12 -3.75
CA ALA A 19 15.39 37.85 -3.47
C ALA A 19 14.34 37.61 -4.56
N SER A 20 14.75 36.93 -5.65
CA SER A 20 13.82 36.30 -6.55
C SER A 20 13.12 35.20 -5.74
N SER A 21 11.85 35.43 -5.42
CA SER A 21 10.93 34.37 -5.05
C SER A 21 10.99 33.34 -6.19
N GLN A 22 11.68 32.24 -5.96
CA GLN A 22 11.50 31.05 -6.77
C GLN A 22 10.05 30.61 -6.52
N THR A 23 9.14 31.08 -7.36
CA THR A 23 7.93 30.33 -7.65
C THR A 23 8.47 28.96 -8.15
N ALA A 24 8.21 27.89 -7.38
CA ALA A 24 8.43 26.55 -7.86
C ALA A 24 7.77 26.49 -9.24
N GLU A 25 8.59 26.28 -10.29
CA GLU A 25 8.07 25.93 -11.61
C GLU A 25 7.14 24.74 -11.37
N ALA A 26 5.87 24.91 -11.71
CA ALA A 26 4.91 23.83 -11.74
C ALA A 26 5.55 22.75 -12.63
N THR A 27 5.99 21.65 -12.01
CA THR A 27 6.43 20.47 -12.73
C THR A 27 5.36 20.19 -13.79
N ASP A 28 5.75 19.73 -14.96
CA ASP A 28 4.87 19.45 -16.12
C ASP A 28 3.94 18.26 -15.79
N ALA A 29 3.10 18.46 -14.75
CA ALA A 29 2.15 17.49 -14.24
C ALA A 29 1.02 17.39 -15.25
N GLY A 30 0.85 16.20 -15.84
CA GLY A 30 -0.18 15.97 -16.83
C GLY A 30 -1.59 16.23 -16.30
N ILE A 31 -1.84 15.97 -15.00
CA ILE A 31 -3.14 16.14 -14.32
C ILE A 31 -2.93 16.71 -12.92
N VAL A 32 -3.72 17.73 -12.57
CA VAL A 32 -3.84 18.24 -11.21
C VAL A 32 -5.15 17.76 -10.60
N TYR A 33 -5.07 16.89 -9.62
CA TYR A 33 -6.20 16.45 -8.81
C TYR A 33 -6.42 17.44 -7.67
N ARG A 34 -7.68 17.84 -7.44
CA ARG A 34 -8.12 18.60 -6.28
C ARG A 34 -9.13 17.78 -5.52
N LEU A 35 -8.82 17.45 -4.29
CA LEU A 35 -9.74 16.79 -3.35
C LEU A 35 -10.20 17.82 -2.32
N ARG A 36 -11.51 17.94 -2.12
CA ARG A 36 -12.11 18.88 -1.17
C ARG A 36 -13.15 18.20 -0.31
N TYR A 37 -13.05 18.40 1.00
CA TYR A 37 -14.08 18.02 1.97
C TYR A 37 -14.65 19.28 2.63
N GLU A 38 -15.96 19.35 2.77
CA GLU A 38 -16.69 20.48 3.35
C GLU A 38 -17.75 19.99 4.34
N LEU A 39 -17.88 20.71 5.47
CA LEU A 39 -18.91 20.41 6.49
C LEU A 39 -20.34 20.64 5.98
N SER A 40 -20.53 21.41 4.92
CA SER A 40 -21.82 21.62 4.26
C SER A 40 -22.32 20.41 3.49
N ALA A 41 -21.41 19.49 3.13
CA ALA A 41 -21.70 18.23 2.44
C ALA A 41 -21.03 17.04 3.17
N PRO A 42 -21.43 16.73 4.40
CA PRO A 42 -20.68 15.90 5.34
C PRO A 42 -20.55 14.43 4.93
N SER A 43 -21.26 13.98 3.90
CA SER A 43 -21.19 12.60 3.37
C SER A 43 -20.26 12.46 2.18
N LEU A 44 -19.84 13.57 1.58
CA LEU A 44 -19.22 13.60 0.27
C LEU A 44 -17.79 14.13 0.33
N VAL A 45 -16.97 13.66 -0.60
CA VAL A 45 -15.75 14.38 -1.02
C VAL A 45 -15.89 14.80 -2.47
N HIS A 46 -15.40 15.98 -2.80
CA HIS A 46 -15.41 16.53 -4.15
C HIS A 46 -14.04 16.34 -4.79
N VAL A 47 -14.01 15.84 -6.01
CA VAL A 47 -12.78 15.62 -6.77
C VAL A 47 -12.85 16.37 -8.09
N THR A 48 -11.79 17.09 -8.39
CA THR A 48 -11.61 17.79 -9.67
C THR A 48 -10.30 17.35 -10.31
N LEU A 49 -10.35 16.96 -11.58
CA LEU A 49 -9.18 16.73 -12.43
C LEU A 49 -9.03 17.91 -13.37
N ASN A 50 -7.90 18.61 -13.30
CA ASN A 50 -7.55 19.68 -14.24
C ASN A 50 -6.40 19.18 -15.12
N PHE A 51 -6.57 19.28 -16.43
CA PHE A 51 -5.55 18.85 -17.37
C PHE A 51 -4.63 20.03 -17.73
N SER A 52 -3.32 19.86 -17.56
CA SER A 52 -2.33 20.87 -17.98
C SER A 52 -2.37 21.13 -19.48
N VAL A 53 -2.67 20.08 -20.26
CA VAL A 53 -2.98 20.15 -21.68
C VAL A 53 -4.31 19.46 -21.89
N ALA A 54 -5.26 20.17 -22.51
CA ALA A 54 -6.60 19.63 -22.71
C ALA A 54 -6.56 18.29 -23.45
N ALA A 55 -7.32 17.34 -22.93
CA ALA A 55 -7.44 16.01 -23.53
C ALA A 55 -8.35 16.09 -24.77
N GLU A 56 -7.94 15.38 -25.83
CA GLU A 56 -8.76 15.22 -27.02
C GLU A 56 -9.82 14.15 -26.77
N ALA A 57 -11.08 14.46 -27.00
CA ALA A 57 -12.18 13.53 -26.81
C ALA A 57 -12.27 12.52 -27.99
N PRO A 58 -12.86 11.33 -27.77
CA PRO A 58 -13.48 10.88 -26.51
C PRO A 58 -12.45 10.51 -25.44
N VAL A 59 -12.75 10.89 -24.19
CA VAL A 59 -11.95 10.55 -23.01
C VAL A 59 -12.73 9.55 -22.14
N ALA A 60 -12.08 8.52 -21.63
CA ALA A 60 -12.68 7.62 -20.66
C ALA A 60 -12.17 7.92 -19.25
N LEU A 61 -13.07 8.32 -18.35
CA LEU A 61 -12.83 8.41 -16.91
C LEU A 61 -13.18 7.08 -16.26
N ILE A 62 -12.30 6.54 -15.43
CA ILE A 62 -12.47 5.22 -14.82
C ILE A 62 -12.28 5.33 -13.31
N ILE A 63 -13.22 4.75 -12.56
CA ILE A 63 -13.09 4.52 -11.11
C ILE A 63 -12.65 3.06 -10.89
N PRO A 64 -11.64 2.80 -10.04
CA PRO A 64 -11.20 1.45 -9.78
C PRO A 64 -12.28 0.51 -9.27
N ARG A 65 -12.18 -0.75 -9.63
CA ARG A 65 -12.90 -1.88 -9.04
C ARG A 65 -11.95 -2.91 -8.44
N SER A 66 -10.66 -2.61 -8.46
CA SER A 66 -9.61 -3.44 -7.94
C SER A 66 -8.47 -2.56 -7.44
N PHE A 67 -7.69 -3.06 -6.51
CA PHE A 67 -6.52 -2.37 -5.95
C PHE A 67 -5.40 -3.35 -5.62
N PRO A 68 -4.13 -2.92 -5.70
CA PRO A 68 -2.98 -3.80 -5.51
C PRO A 68 -2.92 -4.38 -4.09
N GLY A 69 -2.93 -5.71 -3.97
CA GLY A 69 -2.94 -6.43 -2.69
C GLY A 69 -4.34 -6.82 -2.20
N GLY A 70 -5.41 -6.28 -2.79
CA GLY A 70 -6.78 -6.56 -2.36
C GLY A 70 -7.28 -7.95 -2.69
N TYR A 71 -6.84 -8.52 -3.80
CA TYR A 71 -7.27 -9.84 -4.32
C TYR A 71 -8.78 -10.04 -4.25
N VAL A 72 -9.51 -9.04 -4.71
CA VAL A 72 -10.97 -8.98 -4.69
C VAL A 72 -11.48 -8.00 -5.73
N GLN A 73 -12.66 -8.26 -6.28
CA GLN A 73 -13.39 -7.29 -7.09
C GLN A 73 -14.22 -6.40 -6.16
N ARG A 74 -13.84 -5.12 -6.03
CA ARG A 74 -14.51 -4.16 -5.14
C ARG A 74 -14.92 -2.92 -5.92
N PRO A 75 -16.17 -2.84 -6.40
CA PRO A 75 -16.62 -1.69 -7.18
C PRO A 75 -16.78 -0.44 -6.31
N TYR A 76 -16.02 0.62 -6.63
CA TYR A 76 -16.17 1.95 -6.01
C TYR A 76 -16.98 2.92 -6.87
N ASP A 77 -17.16 2.61 -8.15
CA ASP A 77 -17.93 3.42 -9.11
C ASP A 77 -19.40 3.66 -8.74
N PRO A 78 -20.11 2.78 -7.99
CA PRO A 78 -21.49 3.07 -7.56
C PRO A 78 -21.59 4.27 -6.62
N PHE A 79 -20.50 4.65 -5.95
CA PHE A 79 -20.48 5.77 -5.00
C PHE A 79 -20.13 7.10 -5.65
N VAL A 80 -19.79 7.09 -6.95
CA VAL A 80 -19.48 8.29 -7.73
C VAL A 80 -20.75 8.89 -8.31
N THR A 81 -20.92 10.19 -8.11
CA THR A 81 -22.08 10.96 -8.56
C THR A 81 -21.66 12.28 -9.17
N ASN A 82 -22.59 12.95 -9.84
CA ASN A 82 -22.42 14.32 -10.37
C ASN A 82 -21.20 14.49 -11.31
N VAL A 83 -20.87 13.46 -12.10
CA VAL A 83 -19.76 13.58 -13.05
C VAL A 83 -20.08 14.63 -14.11
N LYS A 84 -19.21 15.63 -14.23
CA LYS A 84 -19.30 16.74 -15.17
C LYS A 84 -17.96 16.95 -15.85
N ALA A 85 -18.00 17.37 -17.11
CA ALA A 85 -16.80 17.71 -17.86
C ALA A 85 -16.94 19.07 -18.53
N PHE A 86 -15.80 19.74 -18.73
CA PHE A 86 -15.75 21.11 -19.25
C PHE A 86 -14.66 21.21 -20.31
N ALA A 87 -14.99 21.94 -21.37
CA ALA A 87 -14.06 22.29 -22.44
C ALA A 87 -13.11 23.43 -22.00
N VAL A 88 -12.15 23.75 -22.86
CA VAL A 88 -11.17 24.82 -22.61
C VAL A 88 -11.82 26.21 -22.46
N ASP A 89 -12.90 26.46 -23.15
CA ASP A 89 -13.69 27.69 -23.09
C ASP A 89 -14.64 27.77 -21.88
N GLY A 90 -14.69 26.69 -21.08
CA GLY A 90 -15.60 26.57 -19.92
C GLY A 90 -16.98 26.00 -20.27
N GLY A 91 -17.26 25.71 -21.53
CA GLY A 91 -18.49 25.04 -21.96
C GLY A 91 -18.58 23.62 -21.37
N THR A 92 -19.80 23.14 -21.15
CA THR A 92 -20.03 21.77 -20.68
C THR A 92 -19.84 20.78 -21.83
N VAL A 93 -19.18 19.65 -21.52
CA VAL A 93 -18.97 18.52 -22.45
C VAL A 93 -19.88 17.38 -22.03
N GLU A 94 -20.45 16.66 -23.00
CA GLU A 94 -21.33 15.54 -22.70
C GLU A 94 -20.60 14.43 -21.93
N VAL A 95 -21.28 13.88 -20.94
CA VAL A 95 -20.79 12.76 -20.12
C VAL A 95 -21.80 11.64 -20.15
N ARG A 96 -21.39 10.46 -20.56
CA ARG A 96 -22.23 9.25 -20.59
C ARG A 96 -21.59 8.16 -19.75
N ARG A 97 -22.29 7.69 -18.73
CA ARG A 97 -21.88 6.50 -17.98
C ARG A 97 -22.15 5.26 -18.82
N GLU A 98 -21.19 4.37 -18.92
CA GLU A 98 -21.40 3.05 -19.52
C GLU A 98 -22.35 2.21 -18.64
N GLU A 99 -23.21 1.43 -19.28
CA GLU A 99 -24.20 0.61 -18.58
C GLU A 99 -23.53 -0.48 -17.72
N LEU A 100 -22.48 -1.09 -18.25
CA LEU A 100 -21.69 -2.13 -17.57
C LEU A 100 -20.27 -1.65 -17.41
N GLY A 101 -19.85 -1.48 -16.18
CA GLY A 101 -18.47 -1.12 -15.94
C GLY A 101 -18.29 0.18 -15.15
N PRO A 102 -17.03 0.53 -14.84
CA PRO A 102 -16.69 1.71 -14.04
C PRO A 102 -16.34 2.92 -14.89
N ARG A 103 -16.79 2.99 -16.17
CA ARG A 103 -16.37 3.98 -17.15
C ARG A 103 -17.42 5.07 -17.37
N TRP A 104 -16.94 6.28 -17.59
CA TRP A 104 -17.68 7.42 -18.13
C TRP A 104 -17.00 7.87 -19.42
N SER A 105 -17.71 7.78 -20.54
CA SER A 105 -17.29 8.36 -21.82
C SER A 105 -17.57 9.86 -21.82
N ILE A 106 -16.58 10.66 -22.15
CA ILE A 106 -16.62 12.11 -22.07
C ILE A 106 -16.28 12.71 -23.43
N GLY A 107 -17.21 13.48 -23.96
CA GLY A 107 -17.08 14.19 -25.23
C GLY A 107 -17.17 13.32 -26.46
N GLU A 108 -17.29 14.01 -27.59
CA GLU A 108 -17.25 13.41 -28.93
C GLU A 108 -16.00 13.90 -29.69
N CYS A 109 -15.79 13.39 -30.89
CA CYS A 109 -14.66 13.81 -31.70
C CYS A 109 -14.59 15.36 -31.80
N CYS A 110 -13.38 15.89 -31.61
CA CYS A 110 -13.02 17.30 -31.66
C CYS A 110 -13.28 18.12 -30.38
N ASP A 111 -13.95 17.58 -29.36
CA ASP A 111 -14.02 18.24 -28.07
C ASP A 111 -12.64 18.25 -27.38
N ARG A 112 -12.34 19.33 -26.68
CA ARG A 112 -11.10 19.45 -25.91
C ARG A 112 -11.43 19.60 -24.43
N VAL A 113 -11.33 18.50 -23.70
CA VAL A 113 -11.65 18.45 -22.26
C VAL A 113 -10.51 19.04 -21.44
N SER A 114 -10.80 20.06 -20.65
CA SER A 114 -9.82 20.71 -19.76
C SER A 114 -10.00 20.35 -18.28
N ARG A 115 -11.23 19.97 -17.89
CA ARG A 115 -11.57 19.70 -16.50
C ARG A 115 -12.68 18.66 -16.39
N ILE A 116 -12.56 17.77 -15.38
CA ILE A 116 -13.60 16.84 -14.95
C ILE A 116 -13.83 17.01 -13.46
N GLU A 117 -15.09 16.97 -13.03
CA GLU A 117 -15.51 17.09 -11.63
C GLU A 117 -16.46 15.93 -11.29
N TYR A 118 -16.37 15.44 -10.06
CA TYR A 118 -17.32 14.46 -9.51
C TYR A 118 -17.33 14.47 -7.99
N ASP A 119 -18.36 13.86 -7.43
CA ASP A 119 -18.52 13.66 -6.00
C ASP A 119 -18.41 12.17 -5.67
N VAL A 120 -17.85 11.83 -4.51
CA VAL A 120 -17.81 10.46 -3.97
C VAL A 120 -18.59 10.43 -2.66
N ASP A 121 -19.64 9.60 -2.61
CA ASP A 121 -20.43 9.39 -1.39
C ASP A 121 -19.72 8.38 -0.47
N VAL A 122 -18.81 8.90 0.34
CA VAL A 122 -17.97 8.12 1.26
C VAL A 122 -18.80 7.49 2.39
N THR A 123 -19.81 8.20 2.88
CA THR A 123 -20.69 7.66 3.94
C THR A 123 -21.51 6.48 3.43
N ARG A 124 -22.02 6.56 2.21
CA ARG A 124 -22.71 5.44 1.57
C ARG A 124 -21.75 4.29 1.28
N MET A 125 -20.53 4.60 0.84
CA MET A 125 -19.49 3.60 0.56
C MET A 125 -19.22 2.74 1.80
N GLU A 126 -18.93 3.36 2.95
CA GLU A 126 -18.70 2.62 4.18
C GLU A 126 -19.94 1.81 4.61
N ARG A 127 -21.13 2.37 4.47
CA ARG A 127 -22.37 1.69 4.85
C ARG A 127 -22.66 0.45 4.01
N GLU A 128 -22.24 0.40 2.75
CA GLU A 128 -22.51 -0.70 1.82
C GLU A 128 -21.36 -1.73 1.70
N ILE A 129 -20.13 -1.37 2.12
CA ILE A 129 -18.97 -2.28 2.17
C ILE A 129 -18.82 -2.80 3.59
N PHE A 130 -19.26 -4.05 3.84
CA PHE A 130 -19.36 -4.59 5.20
C PHE A 130 -18.12 -5.32 5.67
N ALA A 131 -17.66 -6.30 4.88
CA ALA A 131 -16.59 -7.20 5.27
C ALA A 131 -15.23 -6.51 5.16
N ALA A 132 -14.40 -6.69 6.17
CA ALA A 132 -13.05 -6.12 6.29
C ALA A 132 -12.99 -4.60 6.14
N SER A 133 -14.06 -3.97 5.64
CA SER A 133 -14.25 -2.52 5.56
C SER A 133 -13.14 -1.77 4.79
N ASP A 134 -12.75 -2.32 3.64
CA ASP A 134 -11.80 -1.74 2.68
C ASP A 134 -12.40 -0.52 1.95
N SER A 135 -12.91 0.44 2.71
CA SER A 135 -13.57 1.65 2.24
C SER A 135 -12.97 2.91 2.86
N SER A 136 -13.08 4.02 2.14
CA SER A 136 -12.94 5.34 2.75
C SER A 136 -14.04 5.59 3.77
N LYS A 137 -13.79 6.45 4.76
CA LYS A 137 -14.69 6.70 5.89
C LYS A 137 -14.79 8.15 6.25
N ILE A 138 -15.98 8.58 6.64
CA ILE A 138 -16.22 9.88 7.27
C ILE A 138 -16.85 9.66 8.62
N ARG A 139 -16.25 10.23 9.66
CA ARG A 139 -16.72 10.23 11.04
C ARG A 139 -16.84 11.66 11.57
N ASP A 140 -17.47 11.82 12.72
CA ASP A 140 -17.47 13.13 13.38
C ASP A 140 -16.05 13.60 13.69
N GLY A 141 -15.64 14.68 13.04
CA GLY A 141 -14.31 15.27 13.16
C GLY A 141 -13.17 14.45 12.56
N TYR A 142 -13.47 13.56 11.59
CA TYR A 142 -12.48 12.76 10.91
C TYR A 142 -12.91 12.35 9.50
N VAL A 143 -11.95 12.35 8.58
CA VAL A 143 -12.07 11.78 7.22
C VAL A 143 -10.83 10.96 6.94
N GLY A 144 -11.02 9.68 6.62
CA GLY A 144 -9.97 8.76 6.18
C GLY A 144 -10.27 8.25 4.78
N LEU A 145 -9.36 8.50 3.85
CA LEU A 145 -9.55 8.18 2.44
C LEU A 145 -8.46 7.24 1.94
N LEU A 146 -8.89 6.22 1.21
CA LEU A 146 -8.07 5.33 0.40
C LEU A 146 -8.07 5.87 -1.04
N GLY A 147 -6.89 6.16 -1.58
CA GLY A 147 -6.78 6.81 -2.89
C GLY A 147 -7.53 6.06 -3.99
N TYR A 148 -7.41 4.73 -4.04
CA TYR A 148 -8.10 3.90 -5.04
C TYR A 148 -9.63 3.92 -4.95
N SER A 149 -10.19 4.31 -3.80
CA SER A 149 -11.64 4.38 -3.63
C SER A 149 -12.24 5.75 -3.97
N VAL A 150 -11.40 6.77 -4.15
CA VAL A 150 -11.86 8.15 -4.40
C VAL A 150 -11.31 8.78 -5.67
N PHE A 151 -10.12 8.40 -6.14
CA PHE A 151 -9.54 8.96 -7.34
C PHE A 151 -9.84 8.12 -8.57
N ALA A 152 -10.46 8.75 -9.56
CA ALA A 152 -10.57 8.23 -10.92
C ALA A 152 -9.29 8.47 -11.69
N PHE A 153 -9.09 7.77 -12.81
CA PHE A 153 -8.02 8.04 -13.76
C PHE A 153 -8.57 8.17 -15.18
N ILE A 154 -7.74 8.66 -16.08
CA ILE A 154 -8.02 8.72 -17.50
C ILE A 154 -7.34 7.54 -18.18
N ASP A 155 -8.11 6.76 -18.93
CA ASP A 155 -7.64 5.59 -19.67
C ASP A 155 -6.41 5.93 -20.55
N GLY A 156 -5.34 5.16 -20.37
CA GLY A 156 -4.06 5.39 -21.04
C GLY A 156 -3.17 6.49 -20.45
N TRP A 157 -3.59 7.16 -19.36
CA TRP A 157 -2.82 8.23 -18.72
C TRP A 157 -2.25 7.83 -17.34
N GLU A 158 -2.35 6.59 -16.95
CA GLU A 158 -1.98 6.09 -15.62
C GLU A 158 -0.49 6.31 -15.27
N ARG A 159 0.35 6.45 -16.30
CA ARG A 159 1.79 6.67 -16.13
C ARG A 159 2.21 8.12 -16.05
N ARG A 160 1.28 9.06 -16.31
CA ARG A 160 1.60 10.48 -16.24
C ARG A 160 1.80 10.93 -14.80
N PRO A 161 2.75 11.86 -14.54
CA PRO A 161 2.86 12.52 -13.25
C PRO A 161 1.56 13.24 -12.92
N VAL A 162 1.20 13.23 -11.63
CA VAL A 162 0.02 13.92 -11.11
C VAL A 162 0.40 14.83 -9.96
N ALA A 163 -0.23 16.00 -9.88
CA ALA A 163 -0.21 16.83 -8.70
C ALA A 163 -1.52 16.63 -7.92
N LEU A 164 -1.45 16.65 -6.60
CA LEU A 164 -2.59 16.55 -5.69
C LEU A 164 -2.66 17.78 -4.79
N GLU A 165 -3.81 18.42 -4.77
CA GLU A 165 -4.17 19.47 -3.82
C GLU A 165 -5.32 18.96 -2.94
N VAL A 166 -5.09 18.86 -1.63
CA VAL A 166 -6.12 18.46 -0.65
C VAL A 166 -6.55 19.68 0.15
N SER A 167 -7.83 19.93 0.24
CA SER A 167 -8.40 20.98 1.08
C SER A 167 -9.47 20.45 2.04
N ALA A 168 -9.46 20.97 3.26
CA ALA A 168 -10.35 20.59 4.36
C ALA A 168 -10.91 21.86 5.02
N PRO A 169 -11.89 21.74 5.94
CA PRO A 169 -12.34 22.85 6.75
C PRO A 169 -11.19 23.57 7.44
N PRO A 170 -11.30 24.88 7.71
CA PRO A 170 -10.27 25.66 8.38
C PRO A 170 -9.81 24.96 9.68
N ASP A 171 -8.50 25.02 9.94
CA ASP A 171 -7.84 24.43 11.12
C ASP A 171 -7.86 22.88 11.22
N TRP A 172 -8.37 22.17 10.23
CA TRP A 172 -8.24 20.73 10.20
C TRP A 172 -6.82 20.31 9.81
N PRO A 173 -6.12 19.50 10.61
CA PRO A 173 -4.88 18.88 10.18
C PRO A 173 -5.14 17.93 9.01
N ILE A 174 -4.25 17.95 8.03
CA ILE A 174 -4.27 17.06 6.87
C ILE A 174 -2.97 16.26 6.88
N PHE A 175 -3.06 14.96 6.68
CA PHE A 175 -1.94 14.04 6.47
C PHE A 175 -2.11 13.30 5.16
N SER A 176 -1.01 13.14 4.41
CA SER A 176 -0.97 12.28 3.22
C SER A 176 0.29 11.43 3.23
N THR A 177 0.16 10.16 2.84
CA THR A 177 1.31 9.25 2.67
C THR A 177 2.17 9.58 1.45
N LEU A 178 1.69 10.43 0.54
CA LEU A 178 2.50 10.95 -0.58
C LEU A 178 3.58 11.93 -0.11
N ALA A 179 3.29 12.74 0.91
CA ALA A 179 4.23 13.68 1.50
C ALA A 179 4.12 13.65 3.03
N PRO A 180 4.59 12.57 3.70
CA PRO A 180 4.41 12.41 5.12
C PRO A 180 5.12 13.50 5.92
N SER A 181 4.36 14.23 6.72
CA SER A 181 4.88 15.24 7.65
C SER A 181 3.97 15.26 8.88
N VAL A 182 4.46 15.79 9.99
CA VAL A 182 3.55 16.11 11.11
C VAL A 182 2.66 17.24 10.63
N PRO A 183 1.34 17.03 10.50
CA PRO A 183 0.48 18.02 9.86
C PRO A 183 0.47 19.32 10.64
N ALA A 184 0.78 20.40 9.93
CA ALA A 184 0.38 21.72 10.38
C ALA A 184 -1.13 21.86 10.16
N ARG A 185 -1.80 22.67 10.97
CA ARG A 185 -3.17 23.08 10.69
C ARG A 185 -3.14 23.94 9.41
N ALA A 186 -3.48 23.33 8.30
CA ALA A 186 -3.47 23.98 7.00
C ALA A 186 -4.79 23.71 6.29
N ALA A 187 -5.33 24.71 5.63
CA ALA A 187 -6.54 24.58 4.84
C ALA A 187 -6.30 23.77 3.54
N ALA A 188 -5.05 23.60 3.14
CA ALA A 188 -4.67 22.83 1.95
C ALA A 188 -3.30 22.19 2.10
N LEU A 189 -3.13 21.02 1.49
CA LEU A 189 -1.87 20.27 1.39
C LEU A 189 -1.59 20.00 -0.09
N PRO A 190 -0.73 20.77 -0.78
CA PRO A 190 -0.26 20.43 -2.10
C PRO A 190 0.83 19.35 -2.02
N THR A 191 0.77 18.37 -2.91
CA THR A 191 1.78 17.32 -3.06
C THR A 191 1.76 16.74 -4.47
N ASP A 192 2.80 16.03 -4.84
CA ASP A 192 2.93 15.37 -6.14
C ASP A 192 3.01 13.85 -5.99
N ALA A 193 2.59 13.13 -7.01
CA ALA A 193 2.77 11.70 -7.15
C ALA A 193 3.36 11.39 -8.54
N PRO A 194 4.26 10.40 -8.65
CA PRO A 194 4.93 10.09 -9.90
C PRO A 194 3.98 9.60 -11.00
N ASN A 195 2.84 9.04 -10.61
CA ASN A 195 1.82 8.50 -11.51
C ASN A 195 0.54 8.18 -10.75
N TYR A 196 -0.49 7.73 -11.47
CA TYR A 196 -1.76 7.33 -10.88
C TYR A 196 -1.63 6.17 -9.88
N TYR A 197 -0.70 5.22 -10.11
CA TYR A 197 -0.51 4.11 -9.16
C TYR A 197 -0.15 4.64 -7.76
N ALA A 198 0.80 5.56 -7.65
CA ALA A 198 1.16 6.15 -6.37
C ALA A 198 0.02 6.97 -5.75
N LEU A 199 -0.75 7.69 -6.58
CA LEU A 199 -1.93 8.44 -6.12
C LEU A 199 -3.01 7.49 -5.58
N ALA A 200 -3.35 6.44 -6.32
CA ALA A 200 -4.36 5.47 -5.92
C ALA A 200 -3.93 4.66 -4.68
N ASP A 201 -2.64 4.36 -4.54
CA ASP A 201 -2.07 3.64 -3.39
C ASP A 201 -1.88 4.53 -2.14
N SER A 202 -2.22 5.82 -2.22
CA SER A 202 -2.06 6.76 -1.11
C SER A 202 -3.22 6.74 -0.12
N GLN A 203 -2.93 7.18 1.13
CA GLN A 203 -3.95 7.47 2.13
C GLN A 203 -3.93 8.96 2.45
N ILE A 204 -5.13 9.51 2.63
CA ILE A 204 -5.35 10.89 3.07
C ILE A 204 -6.22 10.84 4.31
N MET A 205 -5.70 11.39 5.39
CA MET A 205 -6.41 11.45 6.67
C MET A 205 -6.49 12.90 7.12
N MET A 206 -7.67 13.35 7.54
CA MET A 206 -7.84 14.73 7.97
C MET A 206 -8.89 14.84 9.08
N GLY A 207 -8.76 15.86 9.92
CA GLY A 207 -9.73 16.19 10.93
C GLY A 207 -9.14 16.55 12.30
N PRO A 208 -9.89 17.25 13.15
CA PRO A 208 -9.42 17.70 14.46
C PRO A 208 -9.14 16.56 15.44
N LYS A 209 -9.67 15.35 15.18
CA LYS A 209 -9.42 14.14 15.98
C LYS A 209 -8.24 13.32 15.48
N LEU A 210 -7.59 13.74 14.38
CA LEU A 210 -6.42 13.06 13.86
C LEU A 210 -5.23 13.23 14.79
N GLN A 211 -4.59 12.12 15.14
CA GLN A 211 -3.38 12.08 15.94
C GLN A 211 -2.21 11.65 15.06
N THR A 212 -1.12 12.39 15.10
CA THR A 212 0.07 12.10 14.29
C THR A 212 1.32 12.15 15.15
N ARG A 213 2.16 11.17 14.99
CA ARG A 213 3.44 11.08 15.66
C ARG A 213 4.53 10.67 14.68
N LYS A 214 5.62 11.43 14.64
CA LYS A 214 6.86 11.05 13.97
C LYS A 214 7.78 10.36 14.98
N ILE A 215 8.34 9.22 14.60
CA ILE A 215 9.30 8.46 15.38
C ILE A 215 10.58 8.36 14.54
N ASP A 216 11.66 8.95 15.05
CA ASP A 216 12.95 8.93 14.36
C ASP A 216 13.59 7.54 14.41
N GLY A 217 14.47 7.26 13.43
CA GLY A 217 15.19 6.01 13.28
C GLY A 217 15.95 5.98 11.95
N GLY A 218 16.49 4.83 11.58
CA GLY A 218 17.18 4.68 10.28
C GLY A 218 16.32 5.06 9.08
N VAL A 219 15.02 4.74 9.18
CA VAL A 219 13.95 5.24 8.30
C VAL A 219 12.93 5.95 9.19
N PRO A 220 12.57 7.21 8.97
CA PRO A 220 11.52 7.89 9.70
C PRO A 220 10.19 7.13 9.65
N LEU A 221 9.53 6.97 10.80
CA LEU A 221 8.21 6.35 10.90
C LEU A 221 7.17 7.41 11.29
N PHE A 222 6.09 7.47 10.53
CA PHE A 222 4.90 8.21 10.92
C PHE A 222 3.84 7.24 11.42
N VAL A 223 3.28 7.52 12.60
CA VAL A 223 2.09 6.84 13.12
C VAL A 223 0.97 7.86 13.08
N VAL A 224 -0.04 7.56 12.31
CA VAL A 224 -1.20 8.45 12.10
C VAL A 224 -2.43 7.68 12.48
N ALA A 225 -3.24 8.24 13.39
CA ALA A 225 -4.31 7.47 13.96
C ALA A 225 -5.59 8.29 14.19
N TYR A 226 -6.71 7.59 14.02
CA TYR A 226 -8.01 7.97 14.51
C TYR A 226 -8.56 6.83 15.39
N ALA A 227 -9.12 7.17 16.55
CA ALA A 227 -9.67 6.18 17.46
C ALA A 227 -10.99 6.66 18.07
N GLU A 228 -12.01 5.79 18.05
CA GLU A 228 -13.32 6.02 18.68
C GLU A 228 -13.41 5.49 20.12
N GLY A 229 -12.25 5.17 20.70
CA GLY A 229 -12.08 4.70 22.08
C GLY A 229 -10.65 4.86 22.56
N ASP A 230 -10.32 4.17 23.64
CA ASP A 230 -8.98 4.20 24.20
C ASP A 230 -8.01 3.42 23.29
N ALA A 231 -6.89 4.06 22.92
CA ALA A 231 -5.81 3.45 22.19
C ALA A 231 -4.46 4.03 22.66
N ASP A 232 -3.50 3.17 22.95
CA ASP A 232 -2.14 3.59 23.32
C ASP A 232 -1.26 3.73 22.06
N LEU A 233 -1.32 4.90 21.43
CA LEU A 233 -0.52 5.20 20.23
C LEU A 233 0.99 5.23 20.53
N GLY A 234 1.40 5.39 21.76
CA GLY A 234 2.80 5.25 22.16
C GLY A 234 3.27 3.80 22.03
N LEU A 235 2.45 2.88 22.53
CA LEU A 235 2.69 1.44 22.42
C LEU A 235 2.64 0.97 20.97
N GLU A 236 1.59 1.36 20.20
CA GLU A 236 1.48 1.04 18.78
C GLU A 236 2.70 1.53 17.99
N GLY A 237 3.11 2.78 18.23
CA GLY A 237 4.28 3.36 17.58
C GLY A 237 5.58 2.64 17.95
N ALA A 238 5.75 2.20 19.19
CA ALA A 238 6.93 1.44 19.63
C ALA A 238 7.00 0.06 18.93
N LEU A 239 5.87 -0.64 18.83
CA LEU A 239 5.79 -1.93 18.15
C LEU A 239 6.02 -1.80 16.62
N ALA A 240 5.41 -0.78 16.00
CA ALA A 240 5.61 -0.48 14.59
C ALA A 240 7.06 -0.09 14.29
N ARG A 241 7.70 0.73 15.13
CA ARG A 241 9.13 1.09 15.02
C ARG A 241 10.01 -0.14 15.09
N TYR A 242 9.77 -1.00 16.09
CA TYR A 242 10.50 -2.24 16.24
C TYR A 242 10.36 -3.12 14.97
N ALA A 243 9.14 -3.31 14.49
CA ALA A 243 8.86 -4.11 13.30
C ALA A 243 9.58 -3.54 12.06
N LEU A 244 9.49 -2.21 11.84
CA LEU A 244 10.14 -1.55 10.71
C LEU A 244 11.67 -1.74 10.74
N ASP A 245 12.31 -1.53 11.89
CA ASP A 245 13.75 -1.71 12.02
C ASP A 245 14.19 -3.15 11.70
N LYS A 246 13.41 -4.15 12.14
CA LYS A 246 13.77 -5.56 11.90
C LYS A 246 13.54 -5.98 10.45
N VAL A 247 12.46 -5.54 9.83
CA VAL A 247 12.19 -5.84 8.41
C VAL A 247 13.16 -5.12 7.50
N VAL A 248 13.49 -3.84 7.75
CA VAL A 248 14.54 -3.12 7.00
C VAL A 248 15.89 -3.83 7.16
N ALA A 249 16.25 -4.24 8.37
CA ALA A 249 17.49 -4.99 8.59
C ALA A 249 17.50 -6.35 7.85
N TYR A 250 16.36 -7.02 7.74
CA TYR A 250 16.22 -8.28 7.02
C TYR A 250 16.45 -8.10 5.51
N PHE A 251 15.81 -7.12 4.88
CA PHE A 251 15.95 -6.85 3.44
C PHE A 251 17.18 -6.02 3.08
N GLY A 252 17.74 -5.24 4.02
CA GLY A 252 18.96 -4.46 3.86
C GLY A 252 18.73 -3.01 3.45
N LYS A 253 18.08 -2.75 2.31
CA LYS A 253 17.79 -1.40 1.78
C LYS A 253 16.29 -1.14 1.86
N ALA A 254 15.89 -0.01 2.43
CA ALA A 254 14.50 0.41 2.40
C ALA A 254 14.14 0.96 1.00
N PRO A 255 13.01 0.56 0.40
CA PRO A 255 12.56 1.08 -0.89
C PRO A 255 11.82 2.42 -0.78
N PHE A 256 11.78 3.00 0.41
CA PHE A 256 11.09 4.26 0.74
C PHE A 256 11.97 5.14 1.62
N SER A 257 11.75 6.45 1.57
CA SER A 257 12.45 7.44 2.40
C SER A 257 11.84 7.58 3.81
N SER A 258 10.59 7.22 3.98
CA SER A 258 9.85 7.16 5.25
C SER A 258 8.75 6.11 5.15
N TYR A 259 8.26 5.63 6.28
CA TYR A 259 7.14 4.70 6.34
C TYR A 259 6.00 5.26 7.20
N THR A 260 4.76 4.98 6.83
CA THR A 260 3.58 5.37 7.61
C THR A 260 2.81 4.15 8.08
N VAL A 261 2.43 4.13 9.34
CA VAL A 261 1.42 3.24 9.89
C VAL A 261 0.16 4.06 10.13
N ALA A 262 -0.86 3.82 9.30
CA ALA A 262 -2.16 4.47 9.38
C ALA A 262 -3.12 3.57 10.16
N LEU A 263 -3.64 4.05 11.28
CA LEU A 263 -4.46 3.30 12.22
C LEU A 263 -5.87 3.91 12.31
N GLU A 264 -6.87 3.08 12.18
CA GLU A 264 -8.26 3.43 12.52
C GLU A 264 -8.81 2.39 13.49
N PHE A 265 -9.17 2.84 14.71
CA PHE A 265 -9.85 2.02 15.71
C PHE A 265 -11.31 2.45 15.80
N LEU A 266 -12.19 1.67 15.21
CA LEU A 266 -13.55 2.07 14.86
C LEU A 266 -14.61 1.30 15.63
N LYS A 267 -15.71 1.96 15.93
CA LYS A 267 -16.93 1.30 16.36
C LYS A 267 -17.72 0.86 15.13
N PRO A 268 -18.22 -0.39 15.09
CA PRO A 268 -19.08 -0.83 13.99
C PRO A 268 -20.32 0.07 13.84
N ILE A 269 -20.56 0.56 12.63
CA ILE A 269 -21.74 1.40 12.34
C ILE A 269 -23.04 0.60 12.23
N SER A 270 -22.94 -0.71 12.12
CA SER A 270 -24.05 -1.65 12.22
C SER A 270 -23.56 -3.03 12.64
N PRO A 271 -24.45 -3.95 13.09
CA PRO A 271 -24.06 -5.32 13.43
C PRO A 271 -23.45 -6.14 12.28
N ARG A 272 -23.48 -5.64 11.05
CA ARG A 272 -22.90 -6.28 9.87
C ARG A 272 -21.51 -5.78 9.54
N HIS A 273 -21.05 -4.69 10.19
CA HIS A 273 -19.73 -4.15 9.95
C HIS A 273 -18.73 -4.78 10.89
N GLU A 274 -17.64 -5.25 10.31
CA GLU A 274 -16.46 -5.75 11.03
C GLU A 274 -15.24 -5.03 10.48
N TYR A 275 -14.46 -4.41 11.37
CA TYR A 275 -13.22 -3.74 11.00
C TYR A 275 -12.06 -4.65 11.35
N GLY A 276 -11.51 -5.31 10.34
CA GLY A 276 -10.40 -6.24 10.46
C GLY A 276 -9.50 -6.17 9.22
N PHE A 277 -9.44 -4.99 8.58
CA PHE A 277 -8.71 -4.78 7.35
C PHE A 277 -7.31 -4.29 7.61
N SER A 278 -6.34 -4.91 6.96
CA SER A 278 -4.96 -4.41 6.89
C SER A 278 -4.47 -4.52 5.45
N MET A 279 -3.80 -3.48 4.98
CA MET A 279 -3.32 -3.39 3.60
C MET A 279 -1.94 -2.77 3.56
N GLU A 280 -1.11 -3.34 2.72
CA GLU A 280 0.18 -2.78 2.37
C GLU A 280 0.09 -1.77 1.22
N HIS A 281 0.94 -0.76 1.29
CA HIS A 281 1.11 0.27 0.29
C HIS A 281 2.59 0.47 -0.05
N LEU A 282 2.92 1.35 -1.00
CA LEU A 282 4.31 1.59 -1.40
C LEU A 282 5.22 2.00 -0.24
N ASN A 283 4.73 2.85 0.66
CA ASN A 283 5.48 3.40 1.78
C ASN A 283 4.65 3.47 3.07
N SER A 284 3.60 2.66 3.17
CA SER A 284 2.69 2.67 4.32
C SER A 284 1.98 1.35 4.50
N GLY A 285 1.39 1.16 5.66
CA GLY A 285 0.42 0.12 5.96
C GLY A 285 -0.82 0.75 6.59
N THR A 286 -1.99 0.35 6.12
CA THR A 286 -3.29 0.72 6.68
C THR A 286 -3.80 -0.39 7.57
N PHE A 287 -4.31 -0.05 8.76
CA PHE A 287 -4.83 -0.99 9.74
C PHE A 287 -6.15 -0.47 10.31
N TYR A 288 -7.26 -1.03 9.84
CA TYR A 288 -8.61 -0.74 10.33
C TYR A 288 -9.06 -1.88 11.21
N MET A 289 -9.34 -1.57 12.46
CA MET A 289 -9.69 -2.56 13.47
C MET A 289 -10.89 -2.09 14.28
N ASP A 290 -11.69 -3.03 14.76
CA ASP A 290 -12.65 -2.70 15.79
C ASP A 290 -11.93 -2.09 16.99
N VAL A 291 -12.55 -1.09 17.59
CA VAL A 291 -11.96 -0.33 18.70
C VAL A 291 -11.56 -1.21 19.89
N GLU A 292 -12.20 -2.36 20.05
CA GLU A 292 -11.89 -3.34 21.10
C GLU A 292 -10.53 -4.03 20.90
N HIS A 293 -9.98 -4.00 19.68
CA HIS A 293 -8.66 -4.53 19.37
C HIS A 293 -7.54 -3.50 19.53
N ALA A 294 -7.86 -2.25 19.85
CA ALA A 294 -6.83 -1.24 20.13
C ALA A 294 -5.98 -1.64 21.33
N LEU A 295 -4.67 -1.50 21.22
CA LEU A 295 -3.79 -1.74 22.37
C LEU A 295 -3.95 -0.64 23.42
N THR A 296 -3.92 -1.07 24.66
CA THR A 296 -3.97 -0.21 25.85
C THR A 296 -2.87 -0.62 26.83
N ALA A 297 -2.72 0.12 27.91
CA ALA A 297 -1.80 -0.25 28.99
C ALA A 297 -2.10 -1.63 29.63
N LYS A 298 -3.31 -2.18 29.41
CA LYS A 298 -3.75 -3.48 29.91
C LYS A 298 -3.54 -4.63 28.94
N SER A 299 -3.13 -4.34 27.69
CA SER A 299 -2.99 -5.35 26.67
C SER A 299 -1.90 -6.37 27.02
N THR A 300 -2.21 -7.62 26.75
CA THR A 300 -1.34 -8.77 26.99
C THR A 300 -0.14 -8.81 26.04
N ASP A 301 0.90 -9.56 26.40
CA ASP A 301 2.04 -9.74 25.51
C ASP A 301 1.67 -10.48 24.22
N SER A 302 0.64 -11.34 24.26
CA SER A 302 0.11 -12.01 23.06
C SER A 302 -0.54 -11.03 22.09
N GLU A 303 -1.33 -10.06 22.58
CA GLU A 303 -1.93 -9.00 21.75
C GLU A 303 -0.85 -8.09 21.17
N LYS A 304 0.13 -7.68 21.97
CA LYS A 304 1.29 -6.90 21.51
C LYS A 304 2.10 -7.64 20.45
N ASP A 305 2.30 -8.96 20.62
CA ASP A 305 2.99 -9.78 19.62
C ASP A 305 2.18 -9.90 18.32
N ALA A 306 0.86 -9.99 18.41
CA ALA A 306 -0.02 -10.02 17.25
C ALA A 306 0.07 -8.72 16.43
N HIS A 307 0.01 -7.55 17.07
CA HIS A 307 0.17 -6.25 16.42
C HIS A 307 1.56 -6.08 15.82
N ARG A 308 2.61 -6.36 16.59
CA ARG A 308 3.99 -6.31 16.11
C ARG A 308 4.22 -7.20 14.89
N PHE A 309 3.67 -8.41 14.89
CA PHE A 309 3.75 -9.33 13.77
C PHE A 309 2.97 -8.81 12.55
N ASN A 310 1.77 -8.27 12.77
CA ASN A 310 0.95 -7.68 11.70
C ASN A 310 1.69 -6.51 11.03
N TYR A 311 2.30 -5.61 11.82
CA TYR A 311 3.14 -4.54 11.28
C TYR A 311 4.31 -5.10 10.46
N ALA A 312 5.05 -6.08 10.99
CA ALA A 312 6.20 -6.65 10.30
C ALA A 312 5.79 -7.31 8.97
N HIS A 313 4.63 -7.98 8.91
CA HIS A 313 4.09 -8.60 7.71
C HIS A 313 3.77 -7.55 6.64
N HIS A 314 2.98 -6.52 6.97
CA HIS A 314 2.62 -5.49 6.00
C HIS A 314 3.81 -4.59 5.61
N ILE A 315 4.77 -4.36 6.49
CA ILE A 315 6.02 -3.68 6.15
C ILE A 315 6.82 -4.52 5.13
N ALA A 316 6.88 -5.85 5.28
CA ALA A 316 7.58 -6.73 4.35
C ALA A 316 7.00 -6.67 2.93
N HIS A 317 5.71 -6.37 2.81
CA HIS A 317 5.06 -6.20 1.51
C HIS A 317 5.57 -5.00 0.71
N SER A 318 6.20 -4.02 1.32
CA SER A 318 6.88 -2.96 0.57
C SER A 318 8.03 -3.49 -0.32
N TRP A 319 8.57 -4.68 -0.02
CA TRP A 319 9.50 -5.39 -0.88
C TRP A 319 8.78 -6.44 -1.74
N ILE A 320 7.91 -7.23 -1.13
CA ILE A 320 7.16 -8.34 -1.77
C ILE A 320 5.65 -8.08 -1.52
N PRO A 321 4.83 -7.78 -2.53
CA PRO A 321 5.10 -7.74 -3.96
C PRO A 321 5.39 -6.34 -4.53
N LYS A 322 5.46 -5.26 -3.72
CA LYS A 322 5.51 -3.89 -4.26
C LYS A 322 6.77 -3.61 -5.12
N HIS A 323 7.88 -4.30 -4.88
CA HIS A 323 9.13 -4.15 -5.66
C HIS A 323 9.54 -5.44 -6.39
N ALA A 324 9.31 -6.62 -5.82
CA ALA A 324 9.55 -7.89 -6.49
C ALA A 324 8.24 -8.68 -6.56
N TYR A 325 7.72 -8.85 -7.75
CA TYR A 325 6.40 -9.41 -8.01
C TYR A 325 6.43 -10.45 -9.13
N GLY A 326 5.54 -11.42 -9.01
CA GLY A 326 5.33 -12.43 -10.04
C GLY A 326 4.42 -11.96 -11.18
N ALA A 327 4.37 -12.76 -12.22
CA ALA A 327 3.54 -12.51 -13.39
C ALA A 327 2.06 -12.27 -13.00
N GLY A 328 1.42 -11.35 -13.69
CA GLY A 328 0.02 -10.95 -13.46
C GLY A 328 -0.17 -9.82 -12.44
N TYR A 329 0.82 -9.55 -11.56
CA TYR A 329 0.66 -8.50 -10.57
C TYR A 329 0.82 -7.09 -11.16
N PHE A 330 1.72 -6.88 -12.10
CA PHE A 330 1.98 -5.59 -12.73
C PHE A 330 2.25 -5.71 -14.24
N PRO A 331 1.76 -4.81 -15.12
CA PRO A 331 0.97 -3.59 -14.82
C PRO A 331 -0.39 -3.93 -14.25
N PHE A 332 -0.84 -3.15 -13.25
CA PHE A 332 -2.06 -3.43 -12.51
C PHE A 332 -3.30 -3.06 -13.34
N ASN A 333 -4.31 -3.94 -13.33
CA ASN A 333 -5.61 -3.67 -13.96
C ASN A 333 -6.59 -3.11 -12.90
N TRP A 334 -6.94 -1.84 -13.05
CA TRP A 334 -7.79 -1.13 -12.09
C TRP A 334 -9.28 -1.41 -12.26
N GLU A 335 -9.71 -1.87 -13.43
CA GLU A 335 -11.13 -2.12 -13.72
C GLU A 335 -11.59 -3.52 -13.31
N MET A 336 -10.68 -4.47 -13.36
CA MET A 336 -10.91 -5.85 -12.96
C MET A 336 -9.72 -6.35 -12.15
N THR A 337 -10.01 -7.18 -11.18
CA THR A 337 -8.95 -7.86 -10.44
C THR A 337 -8.08 -8.67 -11.40
N PRO A 338 -6.76 -8.41 -11.46
CA PRO A 338 -5.87 -9.19 -12.31
C PRO A 338 -5.78 -10.63 -11.80
N VAL A 339 -5.64 -11.58 -12.73
CA VAL A 339 -5.37 -12.97 -12.39
C VAL A 339 -3.90 -13.12 -12.02
N ILE A 340 -3.62 -13.44 -10.77
CA ILE A 340 -2.28 -13.55 -10.20
C ILE A 340 -2.04 -15.01 -9.78
N ASP A 341 -1.05 -15.66 -10.36
CA ASP A 341 -0.70 -17.05 -10.04
C ASP A 341 0.37 -17.16 -8.92
N THR A 342 0.82 -16.01 -8.40
CA THR A 342 1.90 -15.90 -7.41
C THR A 342 1.46 -15.29 -6.08
N ILE A 343 0.16 -15.30 -5.71
CA ILE A 343 -0.29 -14.79 -4.41
C ILE A 343 0.36 -15.58 -3.26
N TRP A 344 0.62 -16.86 -3.44
CA TRP A 344 1.37 -17.69 -2.49
C TRP A 344 2.77 -17.12 -2.18
N PHE A 345 3.40 -16.47 -3.16
CA PHE A 345 4.68 -15.79 -2.98
C PHE A 345 4.46 -14.44 -2.28
N ASN A 346 3.56 -13.62 -2.79
CA ASN A 346 3.28 -12.30 -2.24
C ASN A 346 3.00 -12.40 -0.74
N GLU A 347 2.03 -13.23 -0.37
CA GLU A 347 1.59 -13.39 1.01
C GLU A 347 2.51 -14.30 1.83
N GLY A 348 2.88 -15.45 1.26
CA GLY A 348 3.61 -16.47 1.99
C GLY A 348 5.06 -16.08 2.27
N PHE A 349 5.79 -15.61 1.26
CA PHE A 349 7.18 -15.20 1.45
C PHE A 349 7.28 -13.89 2.24
N GLY A 350 6.33 -12.95 2.05
CA GLY A 350 6.22 -11.77 2.91
C GLY A 350 6.01 -12.13 4.37
N ARG A 351 5.10 -13.08 4.65
CA ARG A 351 4.85 -13.60 5.99
C ARG A 351 6.06 -14.31 6.59
N TYR A 352 6.74 -15.15 5.81
CA TYR A 352 7.95 -15.81 6.27
C TYR A 352 9.08 -14.81 6.55
N ALA A 353 9.26 -13.80 5.70
CA ALA A 353 10.23 -12.74 5.91
C ALA A 353 9.98 -12.00 7.24
N ALA A 354 8.71 -11.71 7.59
CA ALA A 354 8.34 -11.13 8.88
C ALA A 354 8.70 -12.06 10.05
N ILE A 355 8.39 -13.37 9.95
CA ILE A 355 8.79 -14.35 10.98
C ILE A 355 10.31 -14.36 11.16
N ALA A 356 11.06 -14.43 10.09
CA ALA A 356 12.51 -14.48 10.12
C ALA A 356 13.12 -13.18 10.65
N ALA A 357 12.63 -12.03 10.20
CA ALA A 357 13.10 -10.71 10.64
C ALA A 357 12.90 -10.48 12.15
N LEU A 358 11.76 -10.91 12.69
CA LEU A 358 11.48 -10.81 14.12
C LEU A 358 12.29 -11.84 14.93
N ALA A 359 12.48 -13.05 14.39
CA ALA A 359 13.30 -14.09 15.03
C ALA A 359 14.77 -13.71 15.11
N ASP A 360 15.34 -13.08 14.07
CA ASP A 360 16.75 -12.64 14.04
C ASP A 360 17.11 -11.64 15.16
N ALA A 361 16.10 -11.03 15.79
CA ALA A 361 16.28 -10.09 16.90
C ALA A 361 16.29 -10.74 18.29
N LEU A 362 16.05 -12.04 18.37
CA LEU A 362 15.95 -12.81 19.59
C LEU A 362 17.26 -13.58 19.88
N SER A 363 17.44 -14.05 21.12
CA SER A 363 18.49 -15.02 21.40
C SER A 363 18.25 -16.31 20.58
N ARG A 364 19.30 -17.09 20.38
CA ARG A 364 19.22 -18.32 19.55
C ARG A 364 18.07 -19.25 19.96
N ASP A 365 17.92 -19.50 21.26
CA ASP A 365 16.90 -20.43 21.77
C ASP A 365 15.48 -19.82 21.67
N GLU A 366 15.34 -18.51 21.89
CA GLU A 366 14.09 -17.80 21.69
C GLU A 366 13.69 -17.76 20.22
N ALA A 367 14.63 -17.51 19.31
CA ALA A 367 14.40 -17.50 17.87
C ALA A 367 13.87 -18.86 17.39
N VAL A 368 14.47 -19.96 17.87
CA VAL A 368 14.01 -21.32 17.54
C VAL A 368 12.60 -21.56 18.05
N ARG A 369 12.28 -21.18 19.30
CA ARG A 369 10.92 -21.32 19.87
C ARG A 369 9.91 -20.46 19.10
N TYR A 370 10.23 -19.19 18.86
CA TYR A 370 9.36 -18.27 18.15
C TYR A 370 9.04 -18.76 16.74
N ARG A 371 10.08 -19.13 15.98
CA ARG A 371 9.93 -19.64 14.63
C ARG A 371 9.08 -20.93 14.61
N LYS A 372 9.36 -21.87 15.52
CA LYS A 372 8.57 -23.10 15.67
C LYS A 372 7.11 -22.81 15.95
N GLU A 373 6.80 -21.93 16.90
CA GLU A 373 5.41 -21.56 17.25
C GLU A 373 4.66 -21.00 16.04
N LYS A 374 5.29 -20.06 15.29
CA LYS A 374 4.66 -19.45 14.12
C LYS A 374 4.45 -20.50 13.01
N LEU A 375 5.42 -21.37 12.74
CA LEU A 375 5.29 -22.42 11.73
C LEU A 375 4.28 -23.49 12.13
N ASP A 376 4.22 -23.91 13.40
CA ASP A 376 3.21 -24.85 13.91
C ASP A 376 1.78 -24.30 13.71
N LYS A 377 1.59 -22.98 13.88
CA LYS A 377 0.30 -22.34 13.58
C LYS A 377 -0.06 -22.47 12.10
N LEU A 378 0.90 -22.24 11.19
CA LEU A 378 0.68 -22.39 9.75
C LEU A 378 0.40 -23.86 9.37
N HIS A 379 1.11 -24.81 9.93
CA HIS A 379 0.81 -26.24 9.73
C HIS A 379 -0.62 -26.60 10.18
N ARG A 380 -1.09 -26.07 11.31
CA ARG A 380 -2.47 -26.29 11.75
C ARG A 380 -3.49 -25.70 10.77
N ILE A 381 -3.25 -24.49 10.24
CA ILE A 381 -4.12 -23.86 9.22
C ILE A 381 -4.26 -24.80 8.02
N VAL A 382 -3.14 -25.31 7.49
CA VAL A 382 -3.17 -26.23 6.33
C VAL A 382 -3.86 -27.55 6.70
N ALA A 383 -3.56 -28.14 7.86
CA ALA A 383 -4.11 -29.43 8.28
C ALA A 383 -5.63 -29.40 8.51
N THR A 384 -6.15 -28.26 9.00
CA THR A 384 -7.59 -28.10 9.30
C THR A 384 -8.39 -27.50 8.14
N ALA A 385 -7.74 -27.10 7.05
CA ALA A 385 -8.41 -26.57 5.88
C ALA A 385 -9.34 -27.61 5.23
N PRO A 386 -10.45 -27.17 4.58
CA PRO A 386 -11.27 -28.05 3.76
C PRO A 386 -10.46 -28.83 2.73
N GLU A 387 -10.86 -30.06 2.45
CA GLU A 387 -10.11 -30.98 1.59
C GLU A 387 -9.88 -30.41 0.18
N PHE A 388 -10.87 -29.74 -0.39
CA PHE A 388 -10.74 -29.13 -1.72
C PHE A 388 -9.65 -28.06 -1.77
N LEU A 389 -9.49 -27.24 -0.73
CA LEU A 389 -8.41 -26.24 -0.63
C LEU A 389 -7.04 -26.90 -0.46
N ARG A 390 -6.97 -27.96 0.34
CA ARG A 390 -5.71 -28.71 0.55
C ARG A 390 -5.23 -29.40 -0.71
N ARG A 391 -6.14 -29.87 -1.57
CA ARG A 391 -5.82 -30.60 -2.80
C ARG A 391 -5.54 -29.71 -4.00
N MET A 392 -5.97 -28.45 -3.96
CA MET A 392 -5.76 -27.52 -5.07
C MET A 392 -4.26 -27.22 -5.25
N PRO A 393 -3.71 -27.29 -6.46
CA PRO A 393 -2.36 -26.80 -6.78
C PRO A 393 -2.20 -25.35 -6.32
N LEU A 394 -1.00 -24.96 -5.89
CA LEU A 394 -0.83 -23.64 -5.25
C LEU A 394 -0.96 -22.46 -6.22
N ASP A 395 -0.58 -22.66 -7.47
CA ASP A 395 -0.79 -21.70 -8.56
C ASP A 395 -2.27 -21.57 -8.94
N GLU A 396 -3.01 -22.69 -8.97
CA GLU A 396 -4.46 -22.68 -9.18
C GLU A 396 -5.18 -21.97 -8.03
N LEU A 397 -4.81 -22.30 -6.78
CA LEU A 397 -5.34 -21.60 -5.60
C LEU A 397 -5.05 -20.10 -5.62
N SER A 398 -3.90 -19.67 -6.17
CA SER A 398 -3.60 -18.25 -6.34
C SER A 398 -4.51 -17.59 -7.38
N ARG A 399 -4.75 -18.24 -8.51
CA ARG A 399 -5.68 -17.72 -9.53
C ARG A 399 -7.09 -17.57 -8.98
N GLU A 400 -7.62 -18.58 -8.28
CA GLU A 400 -8.91 -18.47 -7.57
C GLU A 400 -8.85 -17.41 -6.47
N GLY A 401 -7.75 -17.35 -5.74
CA GLY A 401 -7.49 -16.36 -4.70
C GLY A 401 -7.50 -14.92 -5.21
N SER A 402 -7.20 -14.69 -6.48
CA SER A 402 -7.28 -13.34 -7.08
C SER A 402 -8.67 -12.71 -6.94
N PHE A 403 -9.71 -13.51 -6.82
CA PHE A 403 -11.09 -13.05 -6.69
C PHE A 403 -11.73 -13.39 -5.34
N LEU A 404 -11.23 -14.42 -4.66
CA LEU A 404 -11.89 -14.98 -3.48
C LEU A 404 -11.11 -14.75 -2.17
N TYR A 405 -9.88 -14.26 -2.23
CA TYR A 405 -9.01 -14.12 -1.06
C TYR A 405 -9.69 -13.36 0.10
N ALA A 406 -10.27 -12.20 -0.20
CA ALA A 406 -10.91 -11.36 0.80
C ALA A 406 -12.36 -11.80 1.11
N ASP A 407 -13.08 -12.34 0.13
CA ASP A 407 -14.49 -12.76 0.31
C ASP A 407 -14.63 -14.13 1.00
N ASP A 408 -13.66 -15.03 0.79
CA ASP A 408 -13.51 -16.27 1.57
C ASP A 408 -12.08 -16.38 2.10
N PHE A 409 -11.84 -15.83 3.26
CA PHE A 409 -10.51 -15.75 3.85
C PHE A 409 -9.87 -17.12 4.15
N ARG A 410 -10.63 -18.24 4.05
CA ARG A 410 -10.05 -19.59 4.09
C ARG A 410 -9.09 -19.81 2.92
N VAL A 411 -9.40 -19.23 1.74
CA VAL A 411 -8.52 -19.22 0.55
C VAL A 411 -7.25 -18.46 0.88
N GLY A 412 -7.36 -17.23 1.36
CA GLY A 412 -6.23 -16.40 1.77
C GLY A 412 -5.36 -17.08 2.82
N MET A 413 -5.97 -17.62 3.89
CA MET A 413 -5.24 -18.34 4.93
C MET A 413 -4.43 -19.51 4.40
N ASN A 414 -4.93 -20.27 3.39
CA ASN A 414 -4.18 -21.36 2.78
C ASN A 414 -3.04 -20.85 1.91
N LEU A 415 -3.25 -19.80 1.14
CA LEU A 415 -2.22 -19.19 0.30
C LEU A 415 -1.02 -18.73 1.13
N PHE A 416 -1.25 -17.92 2.15
CA PHE A 416 -0.14 -17.45 2.97
C PHE A 416 0.49 -18.57 3.83
N ALA A 417 -0.30 -19.54 4.33
CA ALA A 417 0.25 -20.62 5.13
C ALA A 417 1.12 -21.56 4.30
N ARG A 418 0.64 -22.02 3.14
CA ARG A 418 1.39 -22.90 2.25
C ARG A 418 2.62 -22.21 1.66
N GLY A 419 2.49 -20.94 1.22
CA GLY A 419 3.61 -20.15 0.72
C GLY A 419 4.69 -19.90 1.79
N ALA A 420 4.31 -19.58 3.03
CA ALA A 420 5.25 -19.39 4.12
C ALA A 420 5.95 -20.67 4.56
N LEU A 421 5.26 -21.81 4.54
CA LEU A 421 5.86 -23.12 4.83
C LEU A 421 6.85 -23.54 3.73
N MET A 422 6.53 -23.28 2.45
CA MET A 422 7.48 -23.47 1.34
C MET A 422 8.72 -22.60 1.51
N ALA A 423 8.55 -21.33 1.84
CA ALA A 423 9.65 -20.41 2.12
C ALA A 423 10.52 -20.90 3.28
N ALA A 424 9.92 -21.42 4.36
CA ALA A 424 10.62 -22.01 5.48
C ALA A 424 11.45 -23.22 5.07
N GLU A 425 10.89 -24.12 4.25
CA GLU A 425 11.60 -25.29 3.74
C GLU A 425 12.78 -24.91 2.83
N MET A 426 12.59 -23.89 1.98
CA MET A 426 13.69 -23.36 1.15
C MET A 426 14.79 -22.75 2.02
N ASP A 427 14.45 -21.96 3.06
CA ASP A 427 15.43 -21.40 3.98
C ASP A 427 16.22 -22.48 4.72
N ASP A 428 15.53 -23.50 5.24
CA ASP A 428 16.18 -24.63 5.93
C ASP A 428 17.11 -25.39 4.99
N ARG A 429 16.73 -25.62 3.73
CA ARG A 429 17.58 -26.24 2.72
C ARG A 429 18.81 -25.41 2.40
N ILE A 430 18.64 -24.10 2.20
CA ILE A 430 19.75 -23.19 1.90
C ILE A 430 20.73 -23.18 3.09
N ARG A 431 20.25 -22.99 4.30
CA ARG A 431 21.08 -22.98 5.51
C ARG A 431 21.84 -24.31 5.69
N LEU A 432 21.16 -25.45 5.52
CA LEU A 432 21.76 -26.76 5.64
C LEU A 432 22.91 -26.96 4.62
N ARG A 433 22.66 -26.61 3.35
CA ARG A 433 23.61 -26.85 2.26
C ARG A 433 24.81 -25.88 2.29
N THR A 434 24.65 -24.71 2.90
CA THR A 434 25.70 -23.68 2.99
C THR A 434 26.38 -23.65 4.37
N GLY A 435 26.05 -24.58 5.26
CA GLY A 435 26.56 -24.55 6.64
C GLY A 435 26.12 -23.30 7.40
N GLY A 436 24.97 -22.72 7.09
CA GLY A 436 24.43 -21.52 7.69
C GLY A 436 25.00 -20.21 7.14
N GLN A 437 25.86 -20.25 6.12
CA GLN A 437 26.46 -19.03 5.53
C GLN A 437 25.46 -18.24 4.67
N LYS A 438 24.48 -18.92 4.10
CA LYS A 438 23.39 -18.32 3.30
C LYS A 438 22.04 -18.74 3.84
N SER A 439 21.02 -17.97 3.50
CA SER A 439 19.64 -18.15 3.92
C SER A 439 18.69 -17.68 2.82
N LEU A 440 17.40 -17.87 2.98
CA LEU A 440 16.39 -17.30 2.06
C LEU A 440 16.44 -15.76 2.04
N ARG A 441 16.90 -15.12 3.12
CA ARG A 441 17.15 -13.67 3.14
C ARG A 441 18.10 -13.23 2.02
N ASP A 442 19.19 -13.97 1.79
CA ASP A 442 20.14 -13.64 0.73
C ASP A 442 19.50 -13.79 -0.65
N ALA A 443 18.68 -14.82 -0.84
CA ALA A 443 17.93 -15.04 -2.07
C ALA A 443 16.89 -13.93 -2.33
N LEU A 444 16.15 -13.51 -1.30
CA LEU A 444 15.16 -12.43 -1.43
C LEU A 444 15.81 -11.07 -1.70
N ARG A 445 16.94 -10.76 -1.07
CA ARG A 445 17.72 -9.55 -1.39
C ARG A 445 18.18 -9.55 -2.85
N HIS A 446 18.69 -10.69 -3.31
CA HIS A 446 19.09 -10.83 -4.71
C HIS A 446 17.90 -10.69 -5.67
N LEU A 447 16.73 -11.20 -5.30
CA LEU A 447 15.51 -11.01 -6.08
C LEU A 447 15.09 -9.53 -6.18
N MET A 448 15.30 -8.71 -5.13
CA MET A 448 15.08 -7.27 -5.21
C MET A 448 16.01 -6.62 -6.24
N ASP A 449 17.31 -6.92 -6.15
CA ASP A 449 18.29 -6.41 -7.11
C ASP A 449 17.98 -6.87 -8.54
N TRP A 450 17.57 -8.14 -8.71
CA TRP A 450 17.14 -8.70 -9.98
C TRP A 450 15.92 -7.95 -10.56
N SER A 451 14.91 -7.68 -9.73
CA SER A 451 13.70 -6.95 -10.13
C SER A 451 14.02 -5.50 -10.52
N GLU A 452 14.89 -4.82 -9.76
CA GLU A 452 15.36 -3.47 -10.06
C GLU A 452 16.12 -3.41 -11.40
N GLN A 453 16.91 -4.44 -11.74
CA GLN A 453 17.67 -4.50 -12.97
C GLN A 453 16.82 -4.88 -14.20
N ASN A 454 15.85 -5.77 -14.03
CA ASN A 454 15.07 -6.32 -15.13
C ASN A 454 13.78 -5.55 -15.42
N HIS A 455 13.28 -4.73 -14.47
CA HIS A 455 12.05 -3.94 -14.59
C HIS A 455 10.82 -4.75 -15.06
N ARG A 456 10.74 -6.01 -14.64
CA ARG A 456 9.64 -6.91 -15.01
C ARG A 456 9.29 -7.89 -13.89
N ALA A 457 8.10 -8.47 -13.99
CA ALA A 457 7.70 -9.60 -13.17
C ALA A 457 8.60 -10.83 -13.40
N PHE A 458 8.87 -11.60 -12.35
CA PHE A 458 9.44 -12.93 -12.51
C PHE A 458 8.34 -13.94 -12.87
N ARG A 459 8.72 -15.03 -13.52
CA ARG A 459 7.87 -16.21 -13.69
C ARG A 459 8.19 -17.22 -12.58
N THR A 460 7.19 -17.99 -12.16
CA THR A 460 7.33 -18.94 -11.05
C THR A 460 8.54 -19.87 -11.20
N GLU A 461 8.81 -20.36 -12.41
CA GLU A 461 9.95 -21.25 -12.71
C GLU A 461 11.31 -20.54 -12.70
N GLU A 462 11.36 -19.22 -12.74
CA GLU A 462 12.62 -18.46 -12.66
C GLU A 462 13.12 -18.34 -11.20
N LEU A 463 12.22 -18.39 -10.20
CA LEU A 463 12.60 -18.20 -8.80
C LEU A 463 13.73 -19.13 -8.32
N PRO A 464 13.70 -20.46 -8.56
CA PRO A 464 14.81 -21.32 -8.14
C PRO A 464 16.14 -20.95 -8.78
N VAL A 465 16.13 -20.50 -10.03
CA VAL A 465 17.34 -20.09 -10.76
C VAL A 465 17.90 -18.81 -10.13
N ILE A 466 17.05 -17.78 -9.92
CA ILE A 466 17.44 -16.51 -9.29
C ILE A 466 17.99 -16.76 -7.86
N PHE A 467 17.36 -17.65 -7.10
CA PHE A 467 17.82 -17.99 -5.75
C PHE A 467 19.14 -18.75 -5.75
N GLN A 468 19.34 -19.63 -6.74
CA GLN A 468 20.58 -20.41 -6.88
C GLN A 468 21.78 -19.54 -7.24
N GLU A 469 21.62 -18.45 -7.99
CA GLU A 469 22.70 -17.53 -8.38
C GLU A 469 23.47 -17.01 -7.17
N VAL A 470 22.79 -16.69 -6.07
CA VAL A 470 23.42 -16.11 -4.87
C VAL A 470 23.67 -17.13 -3.77
N THR A 471 22.86 -18.22 -3.70
CA THR A 471 22.95 -19.21 -2.63
C THR A 471 23.78 -20.44 -3.02
N GLY A 472 23.91 -20.71 -4.33
CA GLY A 472 24.50 -21.92 -4.85
C GLY A 472 23.62 -23.17 -4.64
N VAL A 473 22.37 -23.03 -4.17
CA VAL A 473 21.50 -24.14 -3.76
C VAL A 473 20.27 -24.23 -4.66
N ASP A 474 20.04 -25.39 -5.26
CA ASP A 474 18.83 -25.68 -6.02
C ASP A 474 17.61 -25.89 -5.10
N THR A 475 16.59 -25.05 -5.27
CA THR A 475 15.29 -25.12 -4.57
C THR A 475 14.15 -25.57 -5.48
N ALA A 476 14.39 -25.90 -6.75
CA ALA A 476 13.37 -26.25 -7.73
C ALA A 476 12.53 -27.48 -7.33
N SER A 477 13.14 -28.43 -6.64
CA SER A 477 12.40 -29.60 -6.15
C SER A 477 11.36 -29.26 -5.10
N ILE A 478 11.66 -28.29 -4.21
CA ILE A 478 10.73 -27.80 -3.19
C ILE A 478 9.58 -27.07 -3.89
N LEU A 479 9.89 -26.13 -4.80
CA LEU A 479 8.87 -25.42 -5.56
C LEU A 479 7.91 -26.39 -6.25
N ARG A 480 8.43 -27.36 -7.03
CA ARG A 480 7.59 -28.35 -7.71
C ARG A 480 6.72 -29.16 -6.76
N GLN A 481 7.24 -29.56 -5.60
CA GLN A 481 6.47 -30.31 -4.60
C GLN A 481 5.28 -29.50 -4.08
N TRP A 482 5.45 -28.21 -3.79
CA TRP A 482 4.39 -27.35 -3.27
C TRP A 482 3.39 -26.91 -4.35
N MET A 483 3.81 -26.85 -5.62
CA MET A 483 2.91 -26.55 -6.75
C MET A 483 2.02 -27.72 -7.14
N GLN A 484 2.37 -28.95 -6.77
CA GLN A 484 1.54 -30.13 -7.03
C GLN A 484 0.50 -30.33 -5.91
N PRO A 485 -0.64 -30.98 -6.21
CA PRO A 485 -1.53 -31.46 -5.17
C PRO A 485 -0.75 -32.36 -4.21
N PRO A 486 -0.94 -32.25 -2.89
CA PRO A 486 -0.28 -33.16 -1.95
C PRO A 486 -0.65 -34.61 -2.30
N VAL A 487 0.37 -35.42 -2.49
CA VAL A 487 0.20 -36.89 -2.75
C VAL A 487 -0.56 -37.49 -1.57
N GLN A 488 -1.72 -38.09 -1.83
CA GLN A 488 -2.43 -38.80 -0.79
C GLN A 488 -1.56 -39.94 -0.27
N PRO A 489 -1.45 -40.16 1.05
CA PRO A 489 -1.04 -41.45 1.54
C PRO A 489 -2.09 -42.43 1.00
N THR A 490 -1.63 -43.39 0.19
CA THR A 490 -2.44 -44.53 -0.21
C THR A 490 -2.96 -45.20 1.06
N VAL A 491 -4.24 -44.98 1.35
CA VAL A 491 -4.92 -45.78 2.38
C VAL A 491 -4.84 -47.21 1.90
N ARG A 492 -3.93 -47.97 2.48
CA ARG A 492 -3.89 -49.42 2.36
C ARG A 492 -4.80 -50.07 3.40
#